data_70d98294c28039a1f03093b7e36c1d1b
#
_entry.id   70d98294c28039a1f03093b7e36c1d1b
#
_cell.length_a   1.000
_cell.length_b   1.000
_cell.length_c   1.000
_cell.angle_alpha   90.00
_cell.angle_beta   90.00
_cell.angle_gamma   90.00
#
_symmetry.space_group_name_H-M   'P 1'
#
loop_
_entity.id
_entity.type
_entity.pdbx_description
1 polymer ?
#
loop_
_entity_poly.entity_id
_entity_poly.type
_entity_poly.pdbx_seq_one_letter_code
_entity_poly.pdbx_strand_id
1 'polypeptide(L)'
;AGAAEIFGLYLTEDLPLDAAEVAAAGSTRAALTAMIAAAAGQLYARTPSTAYAVATVDSSMVVGSGASANLSTHTLYRGDFASGAVIRNIVDRAKKAAIKEQLQALTAGADASSVGIGTRHLLEAVRAEFEDQVDLPPLPDIEDALTVAGVRGRLVSVEPPR
;
A
#
# COMPACT_ATOMS: atom_id res chain seq x y z
N ALA A 1 3.00 12.00 -10.46
CA ALA A 1 3.92 11.70 -9.38
C ALA A 1 3.90 10.19 -9.14
N GLY A 2 5.05 9.54 -9.10
CA GLY A 2 5.13 8.12 -8.75
C GLY A 2 5.02 7.92 -7.24
N ALA A 3 4.68 6.69 -6.79
CA ALA A 3 4.57 6.41 -5.36
C ALA A 3 5.86 6.75 -4.59
N ALA A 4 7.03 6.50 -5.16
CA ALA A 4 8.30 6.84 -4.54
C ALA A 4 8.44 8.35 -4.26
N GLU A 5 7.97 9.20 -5.17
CA GLU A 5 7.95 10.66 -4.97
C GLU A 5 7.01 11.03 -3.81
N ILE A 6 5.83 10.39 -3.73
CA ILE A 6 4.87 10.64 -2.65
C ILE A 6 5.43 10.15 -1.31
N PHE A 7 6.07 8.97 -1.25
CA PHE A 7 6.78 8.54 -0.04
C PHE A 7 7.84 9.55 0.38
N GLY A 8 8.60 10.12 -0.57
CA GLY A 8 9.63 11.13 -0.34
C GLY A 8 9.11 12.45 0.24
N LEU A 9 7.81 12.76 0.07
CA LEU A 9 7.20 13.93 0.72
C LEU A 9 7.02 13.74 2.24
N TYR A 10 6.89 12.50 2.70
CA TYR A 10 6.61 12.16 4.10
C TYR A 10 7.80 11.53 4.83
N LEU A 11 8.75 10.96 4.08
CA LEU A 11 10.00 10.38 4.58
C LEU A 11 11.16 11.29 4.19
N THR A 12 11.53 12.16 5.11
CA THR A 12 12.54 13.20 4.92
C THR A 12 13.82 12.92 5.72
N GLU A 13 14.93 13.54 5.36
CA GLU A 13 16.25 13.28 5.96
C GLU A 13 16.35 13.75 7.44
N ASP A 14 15.43 14.56 7.91
CA ASP A 14 15.33 15.03 9.30
C ASP A 14 14.67 14.03 10.26
N LEU A 15 14.09 12.95 9.72
CA LEU A 15 13.49 11.91 10.55
C LEU A 15 14.56 11.01 11.17
N PRO A 16 14.35 10.53 12.42
CA PRO A 16 15.21 9.55 13.03
C PRO A 16 15.10 8.21 12.29
N LEU A 17 16.13 7.84 11.55
CA LEU A 17 16.21 6.57 10.85
C LEU A 17 16.96 5.53 11.69
N ASP A 18 16.72 4.26 11.42
CA ASP A 18 17.47 3.16 12.02
C ASP A 18 18.96 3.29 11.73
N ALA A 19 19.78 3.38 12.79
CA ALA A 19 21.20 3.65 12.67
C ALA A 19 21.95 2.55 11.92
N ALA A 20 21.51 1.28 12.04
CA ALA A 20 22.13 0.16 11.34
C ALA A 20 21.84 0.23 9.83
N GLU A 21 20.64 0.60 9.43
CA GLU A 21 20.29 0.78 8.02
C GLU A 21 21.05 1.97 7.40
N VAL A 22 21.19 3.08 8.13
CA VAL A 22 21.99 4.24 7.68
C VAL A 22 23.46 3.86 7.52
N ALA A 23 24.03 3.13 8.47
CA ALA A 23 25.42 2.67 8.40
C ALA A 23 25.63 1.70 7.22
N ALA A 24 24.70 0.77 7.01
CA ALA A 24 24.77 -0.17 5.88
C ALA A 24 24.65 0.52 4.51
N ALA A 25 23.81 1.55 4.41
CA ALA A 25 23.62 2.31 3.18
C ALA A 25 24.71 3.37 2.92
N GLY A 26 25.51 3.70 3.93
CA GLY A 26 26.59 4.70 3.86
C GLY A 26 26.12 6.15 3.98
N SER A 27 24.84 6.44 3.90
CA SER A 27 24.27 7.77 4.15
C SER A 27 22.77 7.70 4.43
N THR A 28 22.24 8.71 5.14
CA THR A 28 20.80 8.88 5.40
C THR A 28 19.98 8.90 4.11
N ARG A 29 20.46 9.61 3.09
CA ARG A 29 19.78 9.70 1.79
C ARG A 29 19.73 8.34 1.07
N ALA A 30 20.82 7.58 1.09
CA ALA A 30 20.86 6.26 0.48
C ALA A 30 19.94 5.28 1.22
N ALA A 31 19.93 5.32 2.56
CA ALA A 31 19.00 4.54 3.37
C ALA A 31 17.54 4.86 3.02
N LEU A 32 17.16 6.14 3.01
CA LEU A 32 15.81 6.57 2.63
C LEU A 32 15.42 6.10 1.23
N THR A 33 16.32 6.21 0.27
CA THR A 33 16.07 5.76 -1.11
C THR A 33 15.79 4.25 -1.14
N ALA A 34 16.58 3.45 -0.41
CA ALA A 34 16.39 2.01 -0.31
C ALA A 34 15.07 1.64 0.39
N MET A 35 14.76 2.31 1.50
CA MET A 35 13.52 2.12 2.26
C MET A 35 12.28 2.43 1.42
N ILE A 36 12.30 3.56 0.70
CA ILE A 36 11.20 3.98 -0.19
C ILE A 36 11.04 2.98 -1.33
N ALA A 37 12.15 2.52 -1.94
CA ALA A 37 12.11 1.52 -3.00
C ALA A 37 11.51 0.20 -2.52
N ALA A 38 11.87 -0.26 -1.32
CA ALA A 38 11.33 -1.48 -0.72
C ALA A 38 9.82 -1.35 -0.44
N ALA A 39 9.38 -0.24 0.17
CA ALA A 39 7.98 0.02 0.47
C ALA A 39 7.12 0.12 -0.79
N ALA A 40 7.58 0.87 -1.80
CA ALA A 40 6.91 0.98 -3.09
C ALA A 40 6.86 -0.37 -3.81
N GLY A 41 7.95 -1.15 -3.80
CA GLY A 41 8.01 -2.49 -4.37
C GLY A 41 6.98 -3.42 -3.74
N GLN A 42 6.81 -3.40 -2.42
CA GLN A 42 5.80 -4.21 -1.73
C GLN A 42 4.38 -3.72 -2.01
N LEU A 43 4.16 -2.41 -2.04
CA LEU A 43 2.84 -1.82 -2.32
C LEU A 43 2.33 -2.21 -3.71
N TYR A 44 3.21 -2.20 -4.72
CA TYR A 44 2.88 -2.55 -6.11
C TYR A 44 3.19 -4.00 -6.49
N ALA A 45 3.49 -4.86 -5.52
CA ALA A 45 3.70 -6.27 -5.78
C ALA A 45 2.43 -6.90 -6.38
N ARG A 46 2.59 -7.57 -7.51
CA ARG A 46 1.51 -8.30 -8.21
C ARG A 46 1.63 -9.79 -7.91
N THR A 47 1.09 -10.18 -6.77
CA THR A 47 1.09 -11.56 -6.28
C THR A 47 -0.35 -12.02 -6.04
N PRO A 48 -0.62 -13.33 -5.96
CA PRO A 48 -1.96 -13.82 -5.61
C PRO A 48 -2.49 -13.24 -4.30
N SER A 49 -1.61 -13.02 -3.31
CA SER A 49 -1.96 -12.44 -2.01
C SER A 49 -2.25 -10.93 -2.03
N THR A 50 -2.07 -10.28 -3.18
CA THR A 50 -2.38 -8.84 -3.38
C THR A 50 -3.44 -8.62 -4.44
N ALA A 51 -3.99 -9.71 -5.02
CA ALA A 51 -4.90 -9.67 -6.16
C ALA A 51 -6.36 -9.74 -5.71
N TYR A 52 -7.17 -8.80 -6.19
CA TYR A 52 -8.63 -8.78 -6.04
C TYR A 52 -9.27 -9.23 -7.35
N ALA A 53 -10.18 -10.21 -7.30
CA ALA A 53 -10.97 -10.58 -8.46
C ALA A 53 -12.23 -9.71 -8.51
N VAL A 54 -12.40 -8.96 -9.60
CA VAL A 54 -13.50 -8.01 -9.78
C VAL A 54 -14.33 -8.43 -10.97
N ALA A 55 -15.61 -8.68 -10.74
CA ALA A 55 -16.57 -9.01 -11.80
C ALA A 55 -17.38 -7.78 -12.20
N THR A 56 -17.44 -7.52 -13.51
CA THR A 56 -18.21 -6.43 -14.11
C THR A 56 -19.18 -6.96 -15.15
N VAL A 57 -20.32 -6.27 -15.31
CA VAL A 57 -21.29 -6.51 -16.37
C VAL A 57 -21.31 -5.31 -17.32
N ASP A 58 -21.15 -5.56 -18.59
CA ASP A 58 -21.30 -4.51 -19.61
C ASP A 58 -22.78 -4.16 -19.76
N SER A 59 -23.12 -2.93 -19.37
CA SER A 59 -24.50 -2.41 -19.44
C SER A 59 -24.94 -2.01 -20.86
N SER A 60 -24.04 -2.03 -21.85
CA SER A 60 -24.39 -1.67 -23.23
C SER A 60 -25.21 -2.75 -23.95
N MET A 61 -25.34 -3.94 -23.37
CA MET A 61 -26.04 -5.10 -23.95
C MET A 61 -27.43 -5.40 -23.35
N VAL A 62 -27.99 -4.54 -22.51
CA VAL A 62 -29.31 -4.76 -21.90
C VAL A 62 -30.41 -4.11 -22.77
N VAL A 63 -30.48 -4.51 -24.03
CA VAL A 63 -31.66 -4.20 -24.87
C VAL A 63 -32.04 -5.46 -25.65
N GLY A 64 -32.90 -6.27 -25.06
CA GLY A 64 -33.51 -7.43 -25.76
C GLY A 64 -33.75 -8.61 -24.79
N SER A 65 -34.96 -9.08 -24.75
CA SER A 65 -35.37 -10.27 -24.02
C SER A 65 -34.57 -11.50 -24.48
N GLY A 66 -33.66 -11.97 -23.62
CA GLY A 66 -32.84 -13.17 -23.83
C GLY A 66 -31.34 -12.99 -23.83
N ALA A 67 -30.81 -11.79 -23.57
CA ALA A 67 -29.38 -11.56 -23.52
C ALA A 67 -28.78 -12.09 -22.20
N SER A 68 -27.91 -13.09 -22.28
CA SER A 68 -27.01 -13.44 -21.19
C SER A 68 -26.15 -12.24 -20.89
N ALA A 69 -26.19 -11.72 -19.65
CA ALA A 69 -25.32 -10.67 -19.21
C ALA A 69 -23.86 -11.17 -19.33
N ASN A 70 -23.07 -10.51 -20.15
CA ASN A 70 -21.64 -10.85 -20.29
C ASN A 70 -20.91 -10.41 -19.01
N LEU A 71 -20.64 -11.38 -18.14
CA LEU A 71 -19.85 -11.19 -16.97
C LEU A 71 -18.38 -11.24 -17.37
N SER A 72 -17.64 -10.17 -17.11
CA SER A 72 -16.18 -10.10 -17.30
C SER A 72 -15.50 -10.04 -15.95
N THR A 73 -14.45 -10.86 -15.78
CA THR A 73 -13.66 -10.85 -14.56
C THR A 73 -12.33 -10.14 -14.81
N HIS A 74 -11.99 -9.22 -13.96
CA HIS A 74 -10.75 -8.45 -13.99
C HIS A 74 -9.97 -8.68 -12.70
N THR A 75 -8.64 -8.58 -12.77
CA THR A 75 -7.78 -8.65 -11.59
C THR A 75 -7.22 -7.27 -11.32
N LEU A 76 -7.53 -6.72 -10.14
CA LEU A 76 -6.90 -5.53 -9.58
C LEU A 76 -5.93 -5.94 -8.47
N TYR A 77 -4.92 -5.13 -8.24
CA TYR A 77 -3.93 -5.37 -7.20
C TYR A 77 -3.97 -4.25 -6.16
N ARG A 78 -3.42 -4.49 -4.97
CA ARG A 78 -3.34 -3.47 -3.90
C ARG A 78 -2.80 -2.13 -4.38
N GLY A 79 -1.76 -2.16 -5.23
CA GLY A 79 -1.18 -0.95 -5.81
C GLY A 79 -2.13 -0.12 -6.67
N ASP A 80 -3.17 -0.74 -7.24
CA ASP A 80 -4.16 -0.05 -8.07
C ASP A 80 -5.08 0.87 -7.22
N PHE A 81 -5.13 0.62 -5.90
CA PHE A 81 -5.84 1.44 -4.90
C PHE A 81 -4.93 2.42 -4.15
N ALA A 82 -3.64 2.45 -4.48
CA ALA A 82 -2.66 3.28 -3.79
C ALA A 82 -2.85 4.76 -4.12
N SER A 83 -3.51 5.48 -3.23
CA SER A 83 -3.62 6.93 -3.25
C SER A 83 -2.54 7.60 -2.39
N GLY A 84 -2.38 8.92 -2.53
CA GLY A 84 -1.51 9.69 -1.65
C GLY A 84 -1.91 9.58 -0.17
N ALA A 85 -3.20 9.43 0.13
CA ALA A 85 -3.71 9.22 1.49
C ALA A 85 -3.28 7.86 2.05
N VAL A 86 -3.36 6.79 1.26
CA VAL A 86 -2.88 5.45 1.64
C VAL A 86 -1.39 5.49 1.95
N ILE A 87 -0.57 6.12 1.09
CA ILE A 87 0.87 6.25 1.31
C ILE A 87 1.18 7.03 2.59
N ARG A 88 0.45 8.12 2.84
CA ARG A 88 0.57 8.88 4.09
C ARG A 88 0.25 8.02 5.31
N ASN A 89 -0.85 7.27 5.29
CA ASN A 89 -1.22 6.38 6.39
C ASN A 89 -0.14 5.34 6.66
N ILE A 90 0.43 4.74 5.61
CA ILE A 90 1.55 3.78 5.73
C ILE A 90 2.73 4.43 6.46
N VAL A 91 3.14 5.63 6.06
CA VAL A 91 4.26 6.34 6.69
C VAL A 91 3.94 6.70 8.15
N ASP A 92 2.72 7.17 8.43
CA ASP A 92 2.30 7.52 9.79
C ASP A 92 2.26 6.28 10.71
N ARG A 93 1.83 5.11 10.20
CA ARG A 93 1.91 3.83 10.92
C ARG A 93 3.36 3.42 11.20
N ALA A 94 4.25 3.52 10.21
CA ALA A 94 5.66 3.21 10.36
C ALA A 94 6.33 4.11 11.41
N LYS A 95 6.06 5.42 11.40
CA LYS A 95 6.54 6.37 12.41
C LYS A 95 6.06 5.99 13.80
N LYS A 96 4.78 5.67 13.98
CA LYS A 96 4.21 5.25 15.27
C LYS A 96 4.85 3.95 15.77
N ALA A 97 5.10 2.98 14.88
CA ALA A 97 5.75 1.72 15.24
C ALA A 97 7.19 1.95 15.74
N ALA A 98 7.96 2.78 15.02
CA ALA A 98 9.32 3.14 15.43
C ALA A 98 9.36 3.88 16.78
N ILE A 99 8.45 4.84 17.01
CA ILE A 99 8.33 5.54 18.31
C ILE A 99 7.99 4.54 19.43
N LYS A 100 7.06 3.63 19.20
CA LYS A 100 6.68 2.60 20.18
C LYS A 100 7.88 1.73 20.55
N GLU A 101 8.67 1.30 19.57
CA GLU A 101 9.87 0.51 19.79
C GLU A 101 10.93 1.30 20.57
N GLN A 102 11.15 2.57 20.20
CA GLN A 102 12.07 3.45 20.93
C GLN A 102 11.66 3.61 22.39
N LEU A 103 10.37 3.79 22.68
CA LEU A 103 9.85 3.86 24.06
C LEU A 103 10.05 2.55 24.82
N GLN A 104 9.86 1.40 24.14
CA GLN A 104 10.12 0.10 24.75
C GLN A 104 11.59 -0.09 25.11
N ALA A 105 12.50 0.30 24.21
CA ALA A 105 13.95 0.27 24.48
C ALA A 105 14.33 1.13 25.68
N LEU A 106 13.81 2.37 25.76
CA LEU A 106 14.03 3.26 26.90
C LEU A 106 13.52 2.66 28.22
N THR A 107 12.32 2.06 28.19
CA THR A 107 11.72 1.43 29.37
C THR A 107 12.52 0.22 29.84
N ALA A 108 13.14 -0.50 28.90
CA ALA A 108 14.00 -1.65 29.19
C ALA A 108 15.43 -1.24 29.63
N GLY A 109 15.75 0.06 29.68
CA GLY A 109 17.07 0.56 30.01
C GLY A 109 18.11 0.34 28.90
N ALA A 110 17.66 0.07 27.66
CA ALA A 110 18.52 -0.08 26.50
C ALA A 110 18.80 1.28 25.83
N ASP A 111 19.87 1.32 25.04
CA ASP A 111 20.17 2.50 24.24
C ASP A 111 19.15 2.65 23.09
N ALA A 112 18.29 3.64 23.22
CA ALA A 112 17.26 3.94 22.24
C ALA A 112 17.72 4.90 21.14
N SER A 113 18.98 5.39 21.21
CA SER A 113 19.52 6.36 20.24
C SER A 113 19.71 5.76 18.84
N SER A 114 19.85 4.43 18.76
CA SER A 114 19.98 3.69 17.50
C SER A 114 18.65 3.32 16.87
N VAL A 115 17.55 3.41 17.63
CA VAL A 115 16.22 3.01 17.18
C VAL A 115 15.57 4.16 16.42
N GLY A 116 15.26 3.91 15.17
CA GLY A 116 14.57 4.86 14.30
C GLY A 116 13.66 4.14 13.31
N ILE A 117 13.13 4.88 12.35
CA ILE A 117 12.33 4.33 11.29
C ILE A 117 13.23 3.47 10.41
N GLY A 118 12.89 2.19 10.27
CA GLY A 118 13.59 1.25 9.40
C GLY A 118 12.67 0.67 8.34
N THR A 119 13.27 -0.01 7.37
CA THR A 119 12.57 -0.69 6.27
C THR A 119 11.49 -1.63 6.79
N ARG A 120 11.75 -2.38 7.86
CA ARG A 120 10.78 -3.30 8.47
C ARG A 120 9.48 -2.59 8.90
N HIS A 121 9.58 -1.40 9.50
CA HIS A 121 8.40 -0.63 9.90
C HIS A 121 7.53 -0.24 8.72
N LEU A 122 8.15 0.14 7.59
CA LEU A 122 7.44 0.47 6.37
C LEU A 122 6.78 -0.75 5.73
N LEU A 123 7.48 -1.88 5.67
CA LEU A 123 6.93 -3.12 5.10
C LEU A 123 5.77 -3.67 5.93
N GLU A 124 5.88 -3.64 7.26
CA GLU A 124 4.80 -3.99 8.17
C GLU A 124 3.60 -3.04 8.04
N ALA A 125 3.87 -1.73 7.92
CA ALA A 125 2.83 -0.74 7.73
C ALA A 125 2.09 -0.90 6.39
N VAL A 126 2.80 -1.22 5.30
CA VAL A 126 2.17 -1.57 4.00
C VAL A 126 1.26 -2.78 4.15
N ARG A 127 1.69 -3.81 4.87
CA ARG A 127 0.86 -5.01 5.11
C ARG A 127 -0.37 -4.66 5.94
N ALA A 128 -0.17 -4.00 7.08
CA ALA A 128 -1.23 -3.66 8.02
C ALA A 128 -2.29 -2.73 7.41
N GLU A 129 -1.90 -1.80 6.52
CA GLU A 129 -2.86 -0.89 5.87
C GLU A 129 -3.93 -1.65 5.07
N PHE A 130 -3.58 -2.81 4.50
CA PHE A 130 -4.51 -3.63 3.73
C PHE A 130 -5.09 -4.82 4.51
N GLU A 131 -4.44 -5.26 5.61
CA GLU A 131 -4.97 -6.31 6.49
C GLU A 131 -6.06 -5.78 7.43
N ASP A 132 -5.91 -4.54 7.92
CA ASP A 132 -6.92 -3.89 8.74
C ASP A 132 -8.19 -3.54 7.95
N GLN A 133 -8.10 -3.45 6.62
CA GLN A 133 -9.25 -3.37 5.73
C GLN A 133 -9.81 -4.79 5.53
N VAL A 134 -10.35 -5.38 6.60
CA VAL A 134 -11.12 -6.65 6.54
C VAL A 134 -12.30 -6.52 5.58
N ASP A 135 -12.77 -5.30 5.38
CA ASP A 135 -13.74 -4.94 4.37
C ASP A 135 -13.03 -4.60 3.05
N LEU A 136 -13.67 -4.98 1.95
CA LEU A 136 -13.25 -4.64 0.58
C LEU A 136 -12.94 -3.14 0.47
N PRO A 137 -12.02 -2.74 -0.43
CA PRO A 137 -11.83 -1.33 -0.74
C PRO A 137 -13.17 -0.63 -0.96
N PRO A 138 -13.34 0.64 -0.57
CA PRO A 138 -14.56 1.37 -0.81
C PRO A 138 -14.99 1.28 -2.28
N LEU A 139 -16.28 1.09 -2.54
CA LEU A 139 -16.81 0.97 -3.91
C LEU A 139 -16.31 2.06 -4.87
N PRO A 140 -16.24 3.36 -4.47
CA PRO A 140 -15.68 4.40 -5.33
C PRO A 140 -14.23 4.14 -5.74
N ASP A 141 -13.39 3.65 -4.83
CA ASP A 141 -11.97 3.36 -5.12
C ASP A 141 -11.84 2.22 -6.13
N ILE A 142 -12.74 1.22 -6.07
CA ILE A 142 -12.78 0.12 -7.04
C ILE A 142 -13.23 0.62 -8.41
N GLU A 143 -14.27 1.46 -8.47
CA GLU A 143 -14.79 2.04 -9.71
C GLU A 143 -13.74 2.95 -10.36
N ASP A 144 -13.03 3.75 -9.57
CA ASP A 144 -11.92 4.58 -10.05
C ASP A 144 -10.77 3.73 -10.60
N ALA A 145 -10.37 2.67 -9.89
CA ALA A 145 -9.32 1.75 -10.34
C ALA A 145 -9.72 1.03 -11.65
N LEU A 146 -10.97 0.60 -11.78
CA LEU A 146 -11.50 0.01 -13.02
C LEU A 146 -11.47 1.02 -14.17
N THR A 147 -11.83 2.26 -13.90
CA THR A 147 -11.80 3.34 -14.90
C THR A 147 -10.38 3.62 -15.38
N VAL A 148 -9.41 3.68 -14.47
CA VAL A 148 -7.98 3.86 -14.79
C VAL A 148 -7.44 2.66 -15.58
N ALA A 149 -7.91 1.44 -15.26
CA ALA A 149 -7.57 0.22 -16.01
C ALA A 149 -8.27 0.13 -17.38
N GLY A 150 -9.13 1.08 -17.74
CA GLY A 150 -9.87 1.09 -19.01
C GLY A 150 -11.01 0.08 -19.06
N VAL A 151 -11.43 -0.46 -17.93
CA VAL A 151 -12.53 -1.41 -17.82
C VAL A 151 -13.87 -0.66 -17.86
N ARG A 152 -14.72 -1.06 -18.77
CA ARG A 152 -16.10 -0.53 -18.87
C ARG A 152 -17.07 -1.57 -18.36
N GLY A 153 -18.05 -1.14 -17.55
CA GLY A 153 -19.09 -2.02 -17.03
C GLY A 153 -19.49 -1.65 -15.59
N ARG A 154 -20.61 -2.20 -15.17
CA ARG A 154 -21.09 -2.03 -13.80
C ARG A 154 -20.47 -3.10 -12.90
N LEU A 155 -19.95 -2.71 -11.76
CA LEU A 155 -19.44 -3.61 -10.74
C LEU A 155 -20.54 -4.55 -10.23
N VAL A 156 -20.24 -5.84 -10.15
CA VAL A 156 -21.14 -6.89 -9.66
C VAL A 156 -20.63 -7.50 -8.37
N SER A 157 -19.37 -7.88 -8.34
CA SER A 157 -18.76 -8.48 -7.15
C SER A 157 -17.26 -8.20 -7.09
N VAL A 158 -16.72 -8.23 -5.88
CA VAL A 158 -15.28 -8.15 -5.60
C VAL A 158 -14.95 -9.27 -4.62
N GLU A 159 -13.93 -10.05 -4.94
CA GLU A 159 -13.39 -11.07 -4.05
C GLU A 159 -12.01 -10.63 -3.55
N PRO A 160 -11.77 -10.69 -2.23
CA PRO A 160 -10.48 -10.33 -1.64
C PRO A 160 -9.38 -11.32 -2.04
N PRO A 161 -8.10 -10.98 -1.84
CA PRO A 161 -6.96 -11.87 -2.00
C PRO A 161 -7.12 -13.13 -1.14
N ARG A 162 -6.65 -14.26 -1.66
CA ARG A 162 -6.61 -15.53 -0.95
C ARG A 162 -5.27 -15.74 -0.23
#